data_d7bcf99581180f69a5a4c95e08e12e7d
#
_entry.id   d7bcf99581180f69a5a4c95e08e12e7d
#
_cell.length_a   1.000
_cell.length_b   1.000
_cell.length_c   1.000
_cell.angle_alpha   90.00
_cell.angle_beta   90.00
_cell.angle_gamma   90.00
#
_symmetry.space_group_name_H-M   'P 1'
#
loop_
_entity.id
_entity.type
_entity.pdbx_description
1 polymer ?
#
loop_
_entity_poly.entity_id
_entity_poly.type
_entity_poly.pdbx_seq_one_letter_code
_entity_poly.pdbx_strand_id
1 'polypeptide(L)'
;MGLFDKFLKKEEEINLPALEVADDEIVALADGELIDIATVPDPVFAEQMMGKTCAFKYGEGKVVLCAPANGTLGVLFPTGHAYGVVMNNGVELLVHCGVDTVNAKGEGFRLLNKKQGDAVKAGDPIVEADIKKLSQNYDMSTMLIITNDNGLGLEFVDPQPVVRGQKVTK
;
A
#
# COMPACT_ATOMS: atom_id res chain seq x y z
N MET A 1 -20.22 32.59 3.68
CA MET A 1 -18.90 32.29 3.73
C MET A 1 -18.33 31.45 2.64
N GLY A 2 -18.75 31.64 1.46
CA GLY A 2 -18.32 30.84 0.34
C GLY A 2 -16.81 30.80 0.14
N LEU A 3 -16.14 31.89 0.44
CA LEU A 3 -14.71 31.94 0.27
C LEU A 3 -14.00 30.99 1.20
N PHE A 4 -14.44 30.93 2.43
CA PHE A 4 -13.88 30.08 3.43
C PHE A 4 -14.17 28.62 3.12
N ASP A 5 -15.37 28.34 2.68
CA ASP A 5 -15.76 27.00 2.29
C ASP A 5 -14.90 26.47 1.15
N LYS A 6 -14.45 27.35 0.27
CA LYS A 6 -13.56 26.95 -0.82
C LYS A 6 -12.24 26.42 -0.33
N PHE A 7 -11.74 26.93 0.77
CA PHE A 7 -10.51 26.41 1.32
C PHE A 7 -10.74 25.11 2.06
N LEU A 8 -11.85 24.99 2.74
CA LEU A 8 -12.12 23.83 3.58
C LEU A 8 -12.37 22.57 2.79
N LYS A 9 -12.82 22.67 1.55
CA LYS A 9 -13.13 21.47 0.82
C LYS A 9 -12.19 21.21 -0.31
N LYS A 10 -10.96 21.44 -0.09
CA LYS A 10 -10.05 21.32 -1.15
C LYS A 10 -9.50 19.99 -1.43
N GLU A 11 -9.65 19.04 -0.55
CA GLU A 11 -9.14 17.72 -0.83
C GLU A 11 -9.96 17.09 -1.94
N GLU A 12 -9.29 16.75 -3.04
CA GLU A 12 -9.93 16.07 -4.14
C GLU A 12 -10.37 14.69 -3.70
N GLU A 13 -11.57 14.34 -4.09
CA GLU A 13 -12.04 12.99 -3.98
C GLU A 13 -11.33 12.14 -5.03
N ILE A 14 -10.72 11.03 -4.59
CA ILE A 14 -10.00 10.15 -5.47
C ILE A 14 -10.90 9.02 -5.91
N ASN A 15 -11.16 8.97 -7.21
CA ASN A 15 -11.97 7.92 -7.82
C ASN A 15 -11.13 7.21 -8.86
N LEU A 16 -10.89 5.92 -8.66
CA LEU A 16 -10.19 5.08 -9.60
C LEU A 16 -11.14 4.05 -10.17
N PRO A 17 -10.92 3.60 -11.41
CA PRO A 17 -11.77 2.56 -12.00
C PRO A 17 -11.78 1.31 -11.15
N ALA A 18 -12.96 0.69 -11.02
CA ALA A 18 -13.08 -0.59 -10.34
C ALA A 18 -12.28 -1.66 -11.08
N LEU A 19 -11.74 -2.61 -10.33
CA LEU A 19 -11.00 -3.73 -10.87
C LEU A 19 -11.76 -5.02 -10.66
N GLU A 20 -11.54 -5.97 -11.56
CA GLU A 20 -12.05 -7.33 -11.44
C GLU A 20 -10.90 -8.22 -10.99
N VAL A 21 -10.87 -8.54 -9.70
CA VAL A 21 -9.80 -9.33 -9.09
C VAL A 21 -10.43 -10.47 -8.31
N ALA A 22 -9.90 -11.67 -8.46
CA ALA A 22 -10.41 -12.83 -7.73
C ALA A 22 -10.02 -12.76 -6.24
N ASP A 23 -10.79 -13.43 -5.39
CA ASP A 23 -10.61 -13.38 -3.94
C ASP A 23 -9.27 -13.96 -3.45
N ASP A 24 -8.61 -14.75 -4.27
CA ASP A 24 -7.32 -15.36 -3.95
C ASP A 24 -6.13 -14.65 -4.60
N GLU A 25 -6.37 -13.55 -5.31
CA GLU A 25 -5.29 -12.82 -5.98
C GLU A 25 -4.76 -11.67 -5.14
N ILE A 26 -3.44 -11.49 -5.20
CA ILE A 26 -2.73 -10.35 -4.59
C ILE A 26 -2.17 -9.51 -5.72
N VAL A 27 -2.43 -8.21 -5.68
CA VAL A 27 -2.15 -7.32 -6.80
C VAL A 27 -1.33 -6.11 -6.38
N ALA A 28 -0.69 -5.48 -7.38
CA ALA A 28 0.07 -4.26 -7.18
C ALA A 28 -0.84 -3.12 -6.70
N LEU A 29 -0.30 -2.30 -5.79
CA LEU A 29 -1.02 -1.22 -5.12
C LEU A 29 -1.26 -0.01 -6.03
N ALA A 30 -0.36 0.22 -6.96
CA ALA A 30 -0.35 1.38 -7.85
C ALA A 30 0.61 1.08 -9.01
N ASP A 31 0.59 1.95 -10.02
CA ASP A 31 1.59 1.87 -11.08
C ASP A 31 2.96 2.21 -10.54
N GLY A 32 3.95 1.39 -10.86
CA GLY A 32 5.32 1.58 -10.36
C GLY A 32 6.23 0.46 -10.79
N GLU A 33 7.20 0.19 -9.98
CA GLU A 33 8.20 -0.84 -10.26
C GLU A 33 8.36 -1.76 -9.05
N LEU A 34 8.19 -3.05 -9.27
CA LEU A 34 8.51 -4.06 -8.27
C LEU A 34 10.03 -4.26 -8.29
N ILE A 35 10.66 -4.04 -7.15
CA ILE A 35 12.11 -4.07 -7.00
C ILE A 35 12.54 -5.26 -6.15
N ASP A 36 13.85 -5.55 -6.18
CA ASP A 36 14.41 -6.60 -5.33
C ASP A 36 14.35 -6.17 -3.86
N ILE A 37 13.68 -6.97 -3.05
CA ILE A 37 13.52 -6.69 -1.61
C ILE A 37 14.86 -6.55 -0.90
N ALA A 38 15.89 -7.26 -1.36
CA ALA A 38 17.22 -7.19 -0.74
C ALA A 38 17.84 -5.79 -0.83
N THR A 39 17.35 -4.94 -1.72
CA THR A 39 17.86 -3.56 -1.88
C THR A 39 17.25 -2.57 -0.90
N VAL A 40 16.22 -2.95 -0.15
CA VAL A 40 15.58 -2.07 0.83
C VAL A 40 16.52 -1.90 2.02
N PRO A 41 16.81 -0.65 2.43
CA PRO A 41 17.81 -0.39 3.48
C PRO A 41 17.25 -0.56 4.90
N ASP A 42 16.60 -1.67 5.15
CA ASP A 42 16.09 -2.04 6.47
C ASP A 42 16.10 -3.56 6.59
N PRO A 43 16.89 -4.13 7.53
CA PRO A 43 17.00 -5.58 7.65
C PRO A 43 15.70 -6.30 7.91
N VAL A 44 14.77 -5.68 8.64
CA VAL A 44 13.47 -6.30 8.93
C VAL A 44 12.73 -6.62 7.64
N PHE A 45 12.78 -5.70 6.67
CA PHE A 45 12.13 -5.91 5.38
C PHE A 45 13.02 -6.68 4.41
N ALA A 46 14.28 -6.30 4.29
CA ALA A 46 15.20 -6.92 3.33
C ALA A 46 15.40 -8.43 3.61
N GLU A 47 15.38 -8.81 4.88
CA GLU A 47 15.53 -10.21 5.27
C GLU A 47 14.18 -10.91 5.48
N GLN A 48 13.08 -10.22 5.13
CA GLN A 48 11.73 -10.78 5.18
C GLN A 48 11.37 -11.37 6.55
N MET A 49 11.72 -10.64 7.60
CA MET A 49 11.55 -11.12 8.97
C MET A 49 10.09 -11.17 9.41
N MET A 50 9.20 -10.41 8.77
CA MET A 50 7.77 -10.40 9.07
C MET A 50 6.96 -11.35 8.19
N GLY A 51 7.59 -11.96 7.20
CA GLY A 51 6.96 -12.80 6.21
C GLY A 51 7.49 -12.49 4.82
N LYS A 52 7.04 -13.26 3.82
CA LYS A 52 7.46 -13.00 2.44
C LYS A 52 7.05 -11.60 2.04
N THR A 53 8.00 -10.87 1.49
CA THR A 53 7.86 -9.45 1.22
C THR A 53 8.32 -9.15 -0.20
N CYS A 54 7.56 -8.31 -0.88
CA CYS A 54 8.04 -7.62 -2.06
C CYS A 54 8.03 -6.12 -1.82
N ALA A 55 8.75 -5.38 -2.64
CA ALA A 55 8.84 -3.93 -2.50
C ALA A 55 8.60 -3.26 -3.84
N PHE A 56 8.05 -2.05 -3.77
CA PHE A 56 7.77 -1.23 -4.94
C PHE A 56 8.45 0.11 -4.82
N LYS A 57 8.85 0.65 -5.97
CA LYS A 57 9.28 2.04 -6.09
C LYS A 57 8.29 2.79 -6.96
N TYR A 58 8.01 4.01 -6.53
CA TYR A 58 7.13 4.93 -7.25
C TYR A 58 7.90 6.18 -7.66
N GLY A 59 7.47 6.81 -8.75
CA GLY A 59 8.05 8.06 -9.19
C GLY A 59 7.76 9.21 -8.23
N GLU A 60 8.37 10.36 -8.48
CA GLU A 60 8.13 11.56 -7.71
C GLU A 60 6.68 12.03 -7.89
N GLY A 61 6.14 12.63 -6.87
CA GLY A 61 4.77 13.11 -6.86
C GLY A 61 3.94 12.41 -5.80
N LYS A 62 2.63 12.51 -5.92
CA LYS A 62 1.71 11.84 -5.01
C LYS A 62 1.26 10.52 -5.63
N VAL A 63 1.27 9.47 -4.84
CA VAL A 63 0.81 8.15 -5.26
C VAL A 63 -0.37 7.72 -4.39
N VAL A 64 -1.38 7.15 -5.01
CA VAL A 64 -2.52 6.56 -4.31
C VAL A 64 -2.22 5.08 -4.10
N LEU A 65 -2.06 4.68 -2.86
CA LEU A 65 -1.82 3.29 -2.49
C LEU A 65 -3.16 2.61 -2.23
N CYS A 66 -3.37 1.52 -2.94
CA CYS A 66 -4.65 0.83 -2.96
C CYS A 66 -4.61 -0.48 -2.16
N ALA A 67 -5.78 -1.07 -1.94
CA ALA A 67 -5.86 -2.39 -1.33
C ALA A 67 -5.25 -3.43 -2.28
N PRO A 68 -4.39 -4.32 -1.77
CA PRO A 68 -3.75 -5.34 -2.60
C PRO A 68 -4.61 -6.56 -2.89
N ALA A 69 -5.77 -6.65 -2.28
CA ALA A 69 -6.63 -7.82 -2.40
C ALA A 69 -8.05 -7.49 -1.93
N ASN A 70 -8.98 -8.36 -2.28
CA ASN A 70 -10.33 -8.32 -1.73
C ASN A 70 -10.32 -8.86 -0.30
N GLY A 71 -11.04 -8.20 0.60
CA GLY A 71 -11.13 -8.65 1.98
C GLY A 71 -11.61 -7.57 2.92
N THR A 72 -11.00 -7.50 4.09
CA THR A 72 -11.32 -6.53 5.12
C THR A 72 -10.06 -5.71 5.45
N LEU A 73 -10.23 -4.40 5.58
CA LEU A 73 -9.15 -3.54 6.04
C LEU A 73 -8.98 -3.76 7.54
N GLY A 74 -8.13 -4.71 7.90
CA GLY A 74 -7.99 -5.17 9.28
C GLY A 74 -7.27 -4.17 10.17
N VAL A 75 -6.35 -3.39 9.61
CA VAL A 75 -5.66 -2.34 10.33
C VAL A 75 -5.39 -1.16 9.40
N LEU A 76 -5.55 0.03 9.94
CA LEU A 76 -5.19 1.28 9.26
C LEU A 76 -4.56 2.19 10.29
N PHE A 77 -3.25 2.40 10.17
CA PHE A 77 -2.54 3.28 11.11
C PHE A 77 -3.01 4.72 10.90
N PRO A 78 -3.34 5.43 11.98
CA PRO A 78 -3.80 6.82 11.86
C PRO A 78 -2.83 7.74 11.15
N THR A 79 -1.54 7.42 11.20
CA THR A 79 -0.48 8.15 10.51
C THR A 79 -0.40 7.84 9.01
N GLY A 80 -1.14 6.85 8.52
CA GLY A 80 -1.24 6.54 7.10
C GLY A 80 -0.06 5.79 6.49
N HIS A 81 1.00 5.54 7.24
CA HIS A 81 2.19 4.89 6.68
C HIS A 81 2.04 3.37 6.52
N ALA A 82 1.05 2.78 7.14
CA ALA A 82 0.85 1.34 7.07
C ALA A 82 -0.63 0.96 7.16
N TYR A 83 -1.01 -0.08 6.45
CA TYR A 83 -2.35 -0.67 6.55
C TYR A 83 -2.30 -2.15 6.18
N GLY A 84 -3.27 -2.90 6.64
CA GLY A 84 -3.32 -4.32 6.40
C GLY A 84 -4.69 -4.80 5.93
N VAL A 85 -4.68 -5.82 5.11
CA VAL A 85 -5.90 -6.46 4.58
C VAL A 85 -5.90 -7.92 4.98
N VAL A 86 -7.03 -8.36 5.52
CA VAL A 86 -7.29 -9.79 5.73
C VAL A 86 -8.12 -10.24 4.54
N MET A 87 -7.53 -11.11 3.72
CA MET A 87 -8.20 -11.63 2.52
C MET A 87 -9.32 -12.58 2.88
N ASN A 88 -10.25 -12.77 1.94
CA ASN A 88 -11.37 -13.68 2.15
C ASN A 88 -10.93 -15.14 2.33
N ASN A 89 -9.75 -15.51 1.83
CA ASN A 89 -9.18 -16.85 2.02
C ASN A 89 -8.32 -16.99 3.28
N GLY A 90 -8.32 -15.98 4.15
CA GLY A 90 -7.58 -16.01 5.42
C GLY A 90 -6.14 -15.55 5.37
N VAL A 91 -5.61 -15.21 4.20
CA VAL A 91 -4.28 -14.64 4.06
C VAL A 91 -4.28 -13.23 4.66
N GLU A 92 -3.21 -12.88 5.38
CA GLU A 92 -3.08 -11.56 5.98
C GLU A 92 -1.92 -10.81 5.32
N LEU A 93 -2.21 -9.59 4.88
CA LEU A 93 -1.27 -8.73 4.16
C LEU A 93 -1.04 -7.44 4.93
N LEU A 94 0.19 -6.94 4.90
CA LEU A 94 0.53 -5.64 5.46
C LEU A 94 1.24 -4.81 4.39
N VAL A 95 0.82 -3.58 4.21
CA VAL A 95 1.49 -2.59 3.38
C VAL A 95 2.19 -1.60 4.30
N HIS A 96 3.49 -1.39 4.07
CA HIS A 96 4.28 -0.42 4.83
C HIS A 96 4.93 0.55 3.84
N CYS A 97 4.51 1.79 3.88
CA CYS A 97 4.93 2.80 2.92
C CYS A 97 6.17 3.53 3.44
N GLY A 98 7.32 3.21 2.88
CA GLY A 98 8.60 3.80 3.25
C GLY A 98 9.27 3.13 4.45
N VAL A 99 10.52 3.47 4.66
CA VAL A 99 11.34 2.98 5.78
C VAL A 99 11.33 4.04 6.88
N ASP A 100 10.98 3.62 8.11
CA ASP A 100 10.91 4.49 9.29
C ASP A 100 9.91 5.65 9.19
N THR A 101 8.95 5.56 8.28
CA THR A 101 7.99 6.63 8.01
C THR A 101 6.97 6.83 9.15
N VAL A 102 6.93 5.95 10.13
CA VAL A 102 6.20 6.20 11.37
C VAL A 102 6.71 7.48 12.04
N ASN A 103 7.98 7.82 11.84
CA ASN A 103 8.60 9.03 12.39
C ASN A 103 8.11 10.31 11.73
N ALA A 104 7.47 10.23 10.57
CA ALA A 104 6.85 11.38 9.92
C ALA A 104 5.59 11.84 10.63
N LYS A 105 5.03 11.01 11.52
CA LYS A 105 3.85 11.34 12.34
C LYS A 105 2.65 11.79 11.51
N GLY A 106 2.48 11.17 10.34
CA GLY A 106 1.38 11.45 9.44
C GLY A 106 1.67 12.50 8.37
N GLU A 107 2.76 13.26 8.49
CA GLU A 107 3.10 14.23 7.45
C GLU A 107 3.46 13.52 6.14
N GLY A 108 2.87 13.99 5.05
CA GLY A 108 3.09 13.38 3.74
C GLY A 108 2.12 12.26 3.42
N PHE A 109 1.26 11.87 4.35
CA PHE A 109 0.23 10.86 4.15
C PHE A 109 -1.16 11.45 4.33
N ARG A 110 -2.09 10.99 3.50
CA ARG A 110 -3.50 11.38 3.61
C ARG A 110 -4.37 10.13 3.58
N LEU A 111 -5.12 9.90 4.65
CA LEU A 111 -6.10 8.83 4.68
C LEU A 111 -7.25 9.16 3.73
N LEU A 112 -7.70 8.16 3.01
CA LEU A 112 -8.79 8.31 2.05
C LEU A 112 -10.11 7.81 2.67
N ASN A 113 -11.03 7.31 1.84
CA ASN A 113 -12.41 7.07 2.30
C ASN A 113 -12.60 5.84 3.17
N LYS A 114 -11.67 4.89 3.14
CA LYS A 114 -11.84 3.65 3.89
C LYS A 114 -11.39 3.80 5.33
N LYS A 115 -12.03 3.04 6.21
CA LYS A 115 -11.71 3.01 7.65
C LYS A 115 -11.36 1.59 8.05
N GLN A 116 -10.62 1.47 9.14
CA GLN A 116 -10.34 0.17 9.74
C GLN A 116 -11.64 -0.57 10.00
N GLY A 117 -11.70 -1.81 9.57
CA GLY A 117 -12.89 -2.66 9.67
C GLY A 117 -13.75 -2.69 8.43
N ASP A 118 -13.56 -1.79 7.48
CA ASP A 118 -14.35 -1.75 6.25
C ASP A 118 -14.01 -2.92 5.34
N ALA A 119 -15.01 -3.37 4.59
CA ALA A 119 -14.77 -4.26 3.45
C ALA A 119 -14.05 -3.49 2.35
N VAL A 120 -13.08 -4.12 1.72
CA VAL A 120 -12.33 -3.53 0.61
C VAL A 120 -12.26 -4.49 -0.56
N LYS A 121 -12.15 -3.90 -1.75
CA LYS A 121 -11.84 -4.64 -2.97
C LYS A 121 -10.43 -4.25 -3.42
N ALA A 122 -9.74 -5.20 -4.05
CA ALA A 122 -8.44 -4.92 -4.63
C ALA A 122 -8.52 -3.68 -5.52
N GLY A 123 -7.61 -2.74 -5.33
CA GLY A 123 -7.62 -1.49 -6.06
C GLY A 123 -8.39 -0.35 -5.40
N ASP A 124 -9.08 -0.58 -4.30
CA ASP A 124 -9.72 0.52 -3.56
C ASP A 124 -8.65 1.45 -2.98
N PRO A 125 -8.77 2.77 -3.19
CA PRO A 125 -7.82 3.73 -2.62
C PRO A 125 -7.86 3.72 -1.10
N ILE A 126 -6.70 3.63 -0.46
CA ILE A 126 -6.57 3.59 1.00
C ILE A 126 -5.85 4.82 1.54
N VAL A 127 -4.66 5.11 1.01
CA VAL A 127 -3.81 6.21 1.48
C VAL A 127 -3.17 6.88 0.29
N GLU A 128 -3.07 8.20 0.31
CA GLU A 128 -2.24 8.95 -0.63
C GLU A 128 -0.92 9.31 0.04
N ALA A 129 0.19 9.02 -0.59
CA ALA A 129 1.52 9.35 -0.09
C ALA A 129 2.18 10.38 -1.00
N ASP A 130 2.73 11.43 -0.39
CA ASP A 130 3.50 12.45 -1.10
C ASP A 130 4.95 11.98 -1.17
N ILE A 131 5.27 11.25 -2.24
CA ILE A 131 6.60 10.65 -2.40
C ILE A 131 7.69 11.71 -2.47
N LYS A 132 7.43 12.82 -3.18
CA LYS A 132 8.40 13.91 -3.29
C LYS A 132 8.76 14.48 -1.93
N LYS A 133 7.76 14.75 -1.11
CA LYS A 133 7.96 15.30 0.24
C LYS A 133 8.68 14.29 1.14
N LEU A 134 8.17 13.08 1.19
CA LEU A 134 8.67 12.04 2.09
C LEU A 134 10.09 11.59 1.73
N SER A 135 10.41 11.53 0.44
CA SER A 135 11.73 11.07 -0.01
C SER A 135 12.86 12.03 0.36
N GLN A 136 12.55 13.22 0.82
CA GLN A 136 13.58 14.14 1.33
C GLN A 136 14.22 13.61 2.62
N ASN A 137 13.50 12.78 3.37
CA ASN A 137 13.99 12.29 4.66
C ASN A 137 13.94 10.76 4.80
N TYR A 138 13.23 10.06 3.91
CA TYR A 138 13.00 8.62 4.03
C TYR A 138 13.24 7.91 2.72
N ASP A 139 13.68 6.66 2.79
CA ASP A 139 13.58 5.76 1.65
C ASP A 139 12.12 5.37 1.48
N MET A 140 11.55 5.64 0.31
CA MET A 140 10.13 5.45 0.07
C MET A 140 9.80 4.14 -0.63
N SER A 141 10.69 3.16 -0.56
CA SER A 141 10.33 1.79 -0.93
C SER A 141 9.09 1.37 -0.14
N THR A 142 8.10 0.84 -0.84
CA THR A 142 6.83 0.44 -0.22
C THR A 142 6.77 -1.07 -0.19
N MET A 143 6.66 -1.64 1.00
CA MET A 143 6.67 -3.09 1.19
C MET A 143 5.25 -3.64 1.21
N LEU A 144 5.07 -4.78 0.56
CA LEU A 144 3.88 -5.61 0.65
C LEU A 144 4.29 -6.93 1.28
N ILE A 145 3.78 -7.21 2.46
CA ILE A 145 4.22 -8.30 3.30
C ILE A 145 3.09 -9.30 3.47
N ILE A 146 3.36 -10.57 3.22
CA ILE A 146 2.43 -11.65 3.56
C ILE A 146 2.77 -12.08 4.98
N THR A 147 2.07 -11.53 5.96
CA THR A 147 2.34 -11.82 7.37
C THR A 147 1.79 -13.18 7.79
N ASN A 148 0.79 -13.67 7.09
CA ASN A 148 0.23 -15.01 7.28
C ASN A 148 -0.28 -15.52 5.95
N ASP A 149 0.33 -16.56 5.40
CA ASP A 149 -0.07 -17.10 4.10
C ASP A 149 -1.13 -18.20 4.20
N ASN A 150 -1.61 -18.48 5.40
CA ASN A 150 -2.60 -19.51 5.67
C ASN A 150 -2.21 -20.89 5.09
N GLY A 151 -0.91 -21.19 5.06
CA GLY A 151 -0.39 -22.45 4.57
C GLY A 151 -0.38 -22.62 3.05
N LEU A 152 -0.64 -21.55 2.31
CA LEU A 152 -0.75 -21.62 0.84
C LEU A 152 0.59 -21.60 0.10
N GLY A 153 1.69 -21.27 0.79
CA GLY A 153 3.01 -21.23 0.16
C GLY A 153 3.15 -20.21 -0.94
N LEU A 154 2.59 -19.01 -0.73
CA LEU A 154 2.58 -17.95 -1.72
C LEU A 154 3.98 -17.40 -1.97
N GLU A 155 4.27 -17.02 -3.21
CA GLU A 155 5.53 -16.41 -3.60
C GLU A 155 5.28 -15.25 -4.55
N PHE A 156 6.08 -14.19 -4.41
CA PHE A 156 6.01 -13.04 -5.30
C PHE A 156 6.75 -13.31 -6.62
N VAL A 157 6.30 -12.63 -7.66
CA VAL A 157 6.99 -12.66 -8.95
C VAL A 157 8.29 -11.86 -8.88
N ASP A 158 9.16 -12.05 -9.91
CA ASP A 158 10.42 -11.33 -9.98
C ASP A 158 10.23 -9.83 -10.24
N PRO A 159 11.24 -9.01 -9.88
CA PRO A 159 11.20 -7.57 -10.14
C PRO A 159 10.84 -7.24 -11.59
N GLN A 160 9.94 -6.30 -11.76
CA GLN A 160 9.41 -5.89 -13.06
C GLN A 160 8.57 -4.63 -12.91
N PRO A 161 8.34 -3.88 -14.00
CA PRO A 161 7.33 -2.83 -13.98
C PRO A 161 5.95 -3.42 -13.70
N VAL A 162 5.13 -2.69 -12.97
CA VAL A 162 3.77 -3.13 -12.62
C VAL A 162 2.78 -2.00 -12.81
N VAL A 163 1.53 -2.38 -13.03
CA VAL A 163 0.41 -1.43 -13.01
C VAL A 163 -0.54 -1.81 -11.89
N ARG A 164 -1.30 -0.84 -11.41
CA ARG A 164 -2.31 -1.05 -10.37
C ARG A 164 -3.20 -2.23 -10.76
N GLY A 165 -3.35 -3.16 -9.85
CA GLY A 165 -4.21 -4.34 -10.07
C GLY A 165 -3.55 -5.52 -10.76
N GLN A 166 -2.30 -5.37 -11.17
CA GLN A 166 -1.57 -6.49 -11.76
C GLN A 166 -1.21 -7.52 -10.69
N LYS A 167 -1.48 -8.79 -10.96
CA LYS A 167 -1.13 -9.88 -10.04
C LYS A 167 0.38 -9.91 -9.79
N VAL A 168 0.78 -9.98 -8.54
CA VAL A 168 2.20 -9.96 -8.14
C VAL A 168 2.67 -11.26 -7.47
N THR A 169 1.83 -12.26 -7.39
CA THR A 169 2.22 -13.62 -6.93
C THR A 169 2.24 -14.59 -8.10
N LYS A 170 3.04 -15.65 -7.92
CA LYS A 170 3.15 -16.73 -8.91
C LYS A 170 1.92 -17.62 -8.92
#